data_1264c00b12422e82711bda5c97d272e9
#
_entry.id   1264c00b12422e82711bda5c97d272e9
#
_cell.length_a   1.000
_cell.length_b   1.000
_cell.length_c   1.000
_cell.angle_alpha   90.00
_cell.angle_beta   90.00
_cell.angle_gamma   90.00
#
_symmetry.space_group_name_H-M   'P 1'
#
loop_
_entity.id
_entity.type
_entity.pdbx_description
1 polymer ?
#
loop_
_entity_poly.entity_id
_entity_poly.type
_entity_poly.pdbx_seq_one_letter_code
_entity_poly.pdbx_strand_id
1 'polypeptide(L)'
;LTYMLKHTRKFSKERTVRTPLAQFHSRSYQKPSPYGVTLIMSPWNYPFMLTIEPLIDALAAGNTAILKPSAYSAHTTALISRMIQECFDEKYVAVVTGGREENNFLLNEHFDYIFFTGSQEVGKEVMRHASNHLTPITLELGGKSPCIVHKSADIKLAAKRIVFGKFLNCGQTCVAPDYIYCDRTVKDKL
;
A
#
# COMPACT_ATOMS: atom_id res chain seq x y z
N LEU A 1 -6.81 3.75 -10.88
CA LEU A 1 -6.32 3.76 -12.26
C LEU A 1 -6.58 5.11 -12.97
N THR A 2 -7.83 5.57 -13.07
CA THR A 2 -8.18 6.83 -13.78
C THR A 2 -7.40 8.05 -13.30
N TYR A 3 -7.15 8.16 -11.99
CA TYR A 3 -6.35 9.24 -11.43
C TYR A 3 -4.91 9.20 -11.96
N MET A 4 -4.26 8.03 -11.90
CA MET A 4 -2.88 7.86 -12.35
C MET A 4 -2.74 8.10 -13.85
N LEU A 5 -3.67 7.60 -14.68
CA LEU A 5 -3.68 7.88 -16.12
C LEU A 5 -3.68 9.38 -16.44
N LYS A 6 -4.39 10.19 -15.64
CA LYS A 6 -4.43 11.65 -15.81
C LYS A 6 -3.21 12.39 -15.29
N HIS A 7 -2.50 11.83 -14.30
CA HIS A 7 -1.49 12.56 -13.55
C HIS A 7 -0.06 12.07 -13.75
N THR A 8 0.17 10.83 -14.25
CA THR A 8 1.51 10.24 -14.42
C THR A 8 2.46 11.19 -15.16
N ARG A 9 2.02 11.77 -16.29
CA ARG A 9 2.82 12.74 -17.04
C ARG A 9 3.22 13.98 -16.22
N LYS A 10 2.36 14.42 -15.27
CA LYS A 10 2.66 15.54 -14.37
C LYS A 10 3.68 15.12 -13.30
N PHE A 11 3.53 13.92 -12.76
CA PHE A 11 4.42 13.41 -11.72
C PHE A 11 5.83 13.08 -12.21
N SER A 12 5.97 12.69 -13.49
CA SER A 12 7.26 12.38 -14.11
C SER A 12 8.07 13.61 -14.54
N LYS A 13 7.50 14.84 -14.44
CA LYS A 13 8.21 16.06 -14.86
C LYS A 13 9.31 16.46 -13.87
N GLU A 14 10.40 16.93 -14.45
CA GLU A 14 11.45 17.63 -13.70
C GLU A 14 10.90 18.90 -13.05
N ARG A 15 11.37 19.19 -11.85
CA ARG A 15 11.06 20.42 -11.11
C ARG A 15 12.35 21.23 -10.91
N THR A 16 12.42 22.42 -11.50
CA THR A 16 13.51 23.34 -11.22
C THR A 16 13.45 23.79 -9.76
N VAL A 17 14.60 23.77 -9.10
CA VAL A 17 14.79 24.24 -7.73
C VAL A 17 15.81 25.37 -7.70
N ARG A 18 15.85 26.14 -6.58
CA ARG A 18 16.79 27.25 -6.42
C ARG A 18 18.21 26.73 -6.40
N THR A 19 19.05 27.27 -7.30
CA THR A 19 20.49 26.98 -7.31
C THR A 19 21.21 27.92 -6.32
N PRO A 20 22.06 27.38 -5.43
CA PRO A 20 22.90 28.23 -4.55
C PRO A 20 23.80 29.17 -5.35
N LEU A 21 24.04 30.40 -4.83
CA LEU A 21 24.90 31.38 -5.51
C LEU A 21 26.31 30.91 -5.74
N ALA A 22 26.87 30.06 -4.87
CA ALA A 22 28.18 29.43 -5.02
C ALA A 22 28.30 28.57 -6.28
N GLN A 23 27.17 28.17 -6.89
CA GLN A 23 27.11 27.39 -8.12
C GLN A 23 26.54 28.23 -9.28
N PHE A 24 26.84 29.53 -9.27
CA PHE A 24 26.47 30.48 -10.33
C PHE A 24 26.80 29.93 -11.72
N HIS A 25 25.90 30.14 -12.67
CA HIS A 25 25.81 29.55 -14.00
C HIS A 25 25.29 28.10 -14.07
N SER A 26 25.03 27.42 -12.93
CA SER A 26 24.44 26.10 -12.92
C SER A 26 22.89 26.16 -12.83
N ARG A 27 22.24 25.09 -13.22
CA ARG A 27 20.81 24.90 -13.06
C ARG A 27 20.57 23.67 -12.19
N SER A 28 19.81 23.83 -11.10
CA SER A 28 19.43 22.75 -10.20
C SER A 28 17.99 22.30 -10.46
N TYR A 29 17.78 21.00 -10.46
CA TYR A 29 16.44 20.42 -10.64
C TYR A 29 16.31 19.08 -9.91
N GLN A 30 15.08 18.70 -9.61
CA GLN A 30 14.72 17.38 -9.12
C GLN A 30 14.05 16.60 -10.25
N LYS A 31 14.53 15.40 -10.51
CA LYS A 31 14.01 14.50 -11.53
C LYS A 31 13.54 13.21 -10.87
N PRO A 32 12.27 12.80 -11.02
CA PRO A 32 11.81 11.48 -10.61
C PRO A 32 12.58 10.39 -11.35
N SER A 33 12.92 9.32 -10.64
CA SER A 33 13.54 8.11 -11.21
C SER A 33 12.87 6.89 -10.60
N PRO A 34 12.62 5.82 -11.37
CA PRO A 34 12.13 4.57 -10.81
C PRO A 34 13.18 3.95 -9.86
N TYR A 35 12.73 3.17 -8.91
CA TYR A 35 13.61 2.36 -8.07
C TYR A 35 14.24 1.22 -8.85
N GLY A 36 13.45 0.50 -9.66
CA GLY A 36 13.86 -0.69 -10.41
C GLY A 36 12.86 -1.83 -10.27
N VAL A 37 13.30 -2.95 -9.72
CA VAL A 37 12.46 -4.13 -9.45
C VAL A 37 11.79 -4.01 -8.08
N THR A 38 10.46 -3.99 -8.06
CA THR A 38 9.68 -3.84 -6.82
C THR A 38 8.99 -5.16 -6.44
N LEU A 39 9.00 -5.50 -5.15
CA LEU A 39 8.20 -6.58 -4.59
C LEU A 39 6.95 -6.00 -3.93
N ILE A 40 5.77 -6.47 -4.32
CA ILE A 40 4.49 -6.10 -3.72
C ILE A 40 3.88 -7.33 -3.05
N MET A 41 3.86 -7.33 -1.72
CA MET A 41 3.26 -8.39 -0.91
C MET A 41 1.92 -7.91 -0.35
N SER A 42 0.83 -8.55 -0.74
CA SER A 42 -0.52 -8.08 -0.42
C SER A 42 -1.31 -9.05 0.46
N PRO A 43 -2.23 -8.52 1.30
CA PRO A 43 -2.99 -9.29 2.27
C PRO A 43 -4.25 -9.93 1.67
N TRP A 44 -5.00 -10.63 2.51
CA TRP A 44 -6.19 -11.38 2.15
C TRP A 44 -7.52 -10.62 2.31
N ASN A 45 -7.52 -9.51 3.06
CA ASN A 45 -8.77 -8.82 3.44
C ASN A 45 -9.38 -7.96 2.31
N TYR A 46 -8.55 -7.35 1.48
CA TYR A 46 -8.92 -6.67 0.24
C TYR A 46 -7.96 -7.10 -0.88
N PRO A 47 -7.98 -8.39 -1.26
CA PRO A 47 -6.88 -8.99 -2.03
C PRO A 47 -6.69 -8.37 -3.41
N PHE A 48 -7.77 -8.01 -4.10
CA PHE A 48 -7.67 -7.36 -5.42
C PHE A 48 -7.15 -5.93 -5.29
N MET A 49 -7.80 -5.11 -4.45
CA MET A 49 -7.46 -3.69 -4.31
C MET A 49 -6.02 -3.50 -3.83
N LEU A 50 -5.63 -4.19 -2.74
CA LEU A 50 -4.32 -4.04 -2.13
C LEU A 50 -3.17 -4.72 -2.91
N THR A 51 -3.48 -5.46 -3.98
CA THR A 51 -2.48 -5.92 -4.95
C THR A 51 -2.38 -4.96 -6.13
N ILE A 52 -3.52 -4.53 -6.68
CA ILE A 52 -3.54 -3.77 -7.94
C ILE A 52 -3.23 -2.29 -7.73
N GLU A 53 -3.62 -1.69 -6.62
CA GLU A 53 -3.36 -0.28 -6.35
C GLU A 53 -1.85 0.02 -6.24
N PRO A 54 -1.05 -0.69 -5.42
CA PRO A 54 0.41 -0.51 -5.41
C PRO A 54 1.08 -0.85 -6.75
N LEU A 55 0.55 -1.83 -7.49
CA LEU A 55 1.04 -2.14 -8.84
C LEU A 55 0.86 -0.96 -9.79
N ILE A 56 -0.32 -0.32 -9.79
CA ILE A 56 -0.58 0.86 -10.63
C ILE A 56 0.44 1.96 -10.33
N ASP A 57 0.74 2.20 -9.05
CA ASP A 57 1.69 3.23 -8.63
C ASP A 57 3.13 2.86 -9.01
N ALA A 58 3.53 1.60 -8.83
CA ALA A 58 4.84 1.10 -9.24
C ALA A 58 5.07 1.26 -10.75
N LEU A 59 4.09 0.84 -11.58
CA LEU A 59 4.18 0.95 -13.03
C LEU A 59 4.13 2.41 -13.51
N ALA A 60 3.31 3.25 -12.87
CA ALA A 60 3.25 4.67 -13.20
C ALA A 60 4.55 5.41 -12.88
N ALA A 61 5.30 4.93 -11.89
CA ALA A 61 6.63 5.44 -11.56
C ALA A 61 7.76 4.87 -12.45
N GLY A 62 7.46 3.89 -13.33
CA GLY A 62 8.40 3.29 -14.26
C GLY A 62 9.15 2.08 -13.72
N ASN A 63 8.66 1.45 -12.66
CA ASN A 63 9.24 0.23 -12.09
C ASN A 63 8.72 -1.02 -12.79
N THR A 64 9.45 -2.12 -12.62
CA THR A 64 8.93 -3.48 -12.82
C THR A 64 8.46 -4.05 -11.49
N ALA A 65 7.60 -5.07 -11.50
CA ALA A 65 7.01 -5.56 -10.26
C ALA A 65 6.91 -7.09 -10.20
N ILE A 66 7.18 -7.63 -9.01
CA ILE A 66 6.80 -8.98 -8.63
C ILE A 66 5.68 -8.88 -7.61
N LEU A 67 4.55 -9.50 -7.93
CA LEU A 67 3.39 -9.55 -7.05
C LEU A 67 3.38 -10.85 -6.26
N LYS A 68 3.18 -10.75 -4.95
CA LYS A 68 2.99 -11.90 -4.06
C LYS A 68 1.65 -11.74 -3.32
N PRO A 69 0.52 -12.08 -3.96
CA PRO A 69 -0.80 -12.05 -3.31
C PRO A 69 -0.90 -13.12 -2.22
N SER A 70 -1.81 -12.90 -1.27
CA SER A 70 -2.01 -13.81 -0.14
C SER A 70 -2.54 -15.18 -0.58
N ALA A 71 -1.96 -16.24 -0.02
CA ALA A 71 -2.46 -17.61 -0.19
C ALA A 71 -3.85 -17.84 0.42
N TYR A 72 -4.24 -17.03 1.41
CA TYR A 72 -5.57 -17.14 2.06
C TYR A 72 -6.73 -16.69 1.16
N SER A 73 -6.48 -15.93 0.10
CA SER A 73 -7.46 -15.51 -0.89
C SER A 73 -7.26 -16.24 -2.23
N ALA A 74 -7.16 -17.57 -2.21
CA ALA A 74 -6.73 -18.40 -3.32
C ALA A 74 -7.45 -18.12 -4.65
N HIS A 75 -8.76 -17.99 -4.64
CA HIS A 75 -9.54 -17.72 -5.87
C HIS A 75 -9.23 -16.33 -6.46
N THR A 76 -9.14 -15.31 -5.62
CA THR A 76 -8.76 -13.95 -6.07
C THR A 76 -7.32 -13.92 -6.56
N THR A 77 -6.42 -14.62 -5.88
CA THR A 77 -5.01 -14.75 -6.27
C THR A 77 -4.87 -15.42 -7.65
N ALA A 78 -5.61 -16.51 -7.90
CA ALA A 78 -5.64 -17.17 -9.20
C ALA A 78 -6.17 -16.25 -10.32
N LEU A 79 -7.22 -15.47 -10.03
CA LEU A 79 -7.75 -14.48 -10.97
C LEU A 79 -6.74 -13.39 -11.28
N ILE A 80 -6.08 -12.82 -10.26
CA ILE A 80 -5.03 -11.80 -10.43
C ILE A 80 -3.89 -12.36 -11.27
N SER A 81 -3.42 -13.58 -10.98
CA SER A 81 -2.34 -14.22 -11.72
C SER A 81 -2.68 -14.34 -13.21
N ARG A 82 -3.87 -14.85 -13.54
CA ARG A 82 -4.32 -14.96 -14.94
C ARG A 82 -4.43 -13.59 -15.61
N MET A 83 -5.05 -12.62 -14.95
CA MET A 83 -5.22 -11.27 -15.47
C MET A 83 -3.87 -10.59 -15.77
N ILE A 84 -2.89 -10.75 -14.89
CA ILE A 84 -1.55 -10.19 -15.09
C ILE A 84 -0.85 -10.86 -16.27
N GLN A 85 -0.90 -12.18 -16.37
CA GLN A 85 -0.32 -12.94 -17.48
C GLN A 85 -0.94 -12.59 -18.85
N GLU A 86 -2.23 -12.26 -18.87
CA GLU A 86 -2.92 -11.79 -20.08
C GLU A 86 -2.55 -10.36 -20.48
N CYS A 87 -2.19 -9.51 -19.50
CA CYS A 87 -1.97 -8.07 -19.72
C CYS A 87 -0.50 -7.67 -19.88
N PHE A 88 0.45 -8.43 -19.30
CA PHE A 88 1.85 -8.03 -19.19
C PHE A 88 2.80 -9.20 -19.54
N ASP A 89 3.95 -8.85 -20.14
CA ASP A 89 5.09 -9.76 -20.22
C ASP A 89 5.61 -10.05 -18.80
N GLU A 90 5.95 -11.30 -18.50
CA GLU A 90 6.46 -11.74 -17.20
C GLU A 90 7.74 -11.00 -16.79
N LYS A 91 8.55 -10.55 -17.75
CA LYS A 91 9.74 -9.72 -17.50
C LYS A 91 9.39 -8.33 -16.95
N TYR A 92 8.16 -7.89 -17.12
CA TYR A 92 7.70 -6.59 -16.67
C TYR A 92 6.87 -6.68 -15.39
N VAL A 93 5.90 -7.59 -15.34
CA VAL A 93 5.11 -7.88 -14.14
C VAL A 93 4.93 -9.38 -13.99
N ALA A 94 5.48 -9.94 -12.92
CA ALA A 94 5.35 -11.35 -12.57
C ALA A 94 4.44 -11.55 -11.35
N VAL A 95 3.81 -12.72 -11.24
CA VAL A 95 3.03 -13.12 -10.06
C VAL A 95 3.57 -14.42 -9.50
N VAL A 96 4.00 -14.37 -8.24
CA VAL A 96 4.39 -15.55 -7.48
C VAL A 96 3.25 -15.93 -6.54
N THR A 97 2.66 -17.09 -6.76
CA THR A 97 1.63 -17.65 -5.89
C THR A 97 2.27 -18.56 -4.84
N GLY A 98 1.56 -18.87 -3.76
CA GLY A 98 2.04 -19.74 -2.70
C GLY A 98 1.97 -19.13 -1.31
N GLY A 99 2.54 -19.82 -0.33
CA GLY A 99 2.42 -19.52 1.08
C GLY A 99 3.70 -18.94 1.71
N ARG A 100 4.03 -19.50 2.88
CA ARG A 100 5.17 -19.04 3.69
C ARG A 100 6.52 -19.33 3.03
N GLU A 101 6.65 -20.46 2.35
CA GLU A 101 7.90 -20.85 1.70
C GLU A 101 8.27 -19.86 0.60
N GLU A 102 7.31 -19.51 -0.26
CA GLU A 102 7.50 -18.55 -1.34
C GLU A 102 7.72 -17.12 -0.80
N ASN A 103 7.06 -16.77 0.31
CA ASN A 103 7.34 -15.50 0.98
C ASN A 103 8.80 -15.42 1.44
N ASN A 104 9.29 -16.47 2.11
CA ASN A 104 10.67 -16.53 2.60
C ASN A 104 11.66 -16.53 1.45
N PHE A 105 11.37 -17.29 0.37
CA PHE A 105 12.21 -17.28 -0.82
C PHE A 105 12.35 -15.87 -1.39
N LEU A 106 11.24 -15.19 -1.65
CA LEU A 106 11.24 -13.83 -2.20
C LEU A 106 11.95 -12.82 -1.28
N LEU A 107 11.75 -12.92 0.03
CA LEU A 107 12.38 -12.02 0.98
C LEU A 107 13.90 -12.20 1.09
N ASN A 108 14.44 -13.31 0.63
CA ASN A 108 15.90 -13.53 0.52
C ASN A 108 16.50 -13.01 -0.79
N GLU A 109 15.66 -12.67 -1.77
CA GLU A 109 16.11 -12.08 -3.03
C GLU A 109 16.32 -10.57 -2.89
N HIS A 110 17.11 -10.01 -3.80
CA HIS A 110 17.37 -8.57 -3.85
C HIS A 110 16.27 -7.84 -4.64
N PHE A 111 15.66 -6.85 -4.01
CA PHE A 111 14.71 -5.92 -4.62
C PHE A 111 15.19 -4.48 -4.42
N ASP A 112 14.84 -3.61 -5.37
CA ASP A 112 15.10 -2.17 -5.25
C ASP A 112 14.07 -1.44 -4.37
N TYR A 113 12.90 -2.07 -4.16
CA TYR A 113 11.84 -1.59 -3.26
C TYR A 113 10.90 -2.70 -2.84
N ILE A 114 10.42 -2.67 -1.59
CA ILE A 114 9.40 -3.60 -1.11
C ILE A 114 8.19 -2.83 -0.57
N PHE A 115 7.00 -3.12 -1.10
CA PHE A 115 5.73 -2.66 -0.57
C PHE A 115 5.00 -3.84 0.07
N PHE A 116 4.80 -3.78 1.37
CA PHE A 116 4.17 -4.84 2.14
C PHE A 116 2.92 -4.32 2.84
N THR A 117 1.80 -5.06 2.72
CA THR A 117 0.60 -4.84 3.52
C THR A 117 0.25 -6.12 4.26
N GLY A 118 0.13 -6.04 5.60
CA GLY A 118 -0.17 -7.22 6.40
C GLY A 118 -0.04 -7.01 7.92
N SER A 119 0.33 -8.07 8.63
CA SER A 119 0.51 -8.02 10.08
C SER A 119 1.84 -7.36 10.49
N GLN A 120 1.87 -6.80 11.71
CA GLN A 120 3.10 -6.23 12.27
C GLN A 120 4.23 -7.25 12.37
N GLU A 121 3.92 -8.50 12.71
CA GLU A 121 4.94 -9.54 12.86
C GLU A 121 5.63 -9.85 11.51
N VAL A 122 4.86 -10.03 10.45
CA VAL A 122 5.43 -10.22 9.11
C VAL A 122 6.12 -8.94 8.61
N GLY A 123 5.60 -7.76 8.93
CA GLY A 123 6.26 -6.49 8.62
C GLY A 123 7.65 -6.38 9.23
N LYS A 124 7.85 -6.85 10.46
CA LYS A 124 9.19 -6.92 11.09
C LYS A 124 10.11 -7.90 10.36
N GLU A 125 9.59 -9.02 9.87
CA GLU A 125 10.36 -9.97 9.05
C GLU A 125 10.78 -9.32 7.73
N VAL A 126 9.88 -8.65 7.04
CA VAL A 126 10.20 -7.89 5.83
C VAL A 126 11.32 -6.88 6.09
N MET A 127 11.25 -6.11 7.18
CA MET A 127 12.31 -5.16 7.55
C MET A 127 13.67 -5.85 7.75
N ARG A 128 13.69 -6.99 8.47
CA ARG A 128 14.95 -7.72 8.71
C ARG A 128 15.58 -8.19 7.42
N HIS A 129 14.80 -8.76 6.50
CA HIS A 129 15.31 -9.21 5.21
C HIS A 129 15.75 -8.04 4.33
N ALA A 130 14.95 -6.98 4.24
CA ALA A 130 15.27 -5.78 3.47
C ALA A 130 16.58 -5.11 3.94
N SER A 131 16.90 -5.18 5.24
CA SER A 131 18.12 -4.61 5.80
C SER A 131 19.40 -5.25 5.27
N ASN A 132 19.36 -6.52 4.82
CA ASN A 132 20.51 -7.20 4.24
C ASN A 132 21.00 -6.54 2.94
N HIS A 133 20.10 -5.88 2.22
CA HIS A 133 20.36 -5.22 0.94
C HIS A 133 20.16 -3.71 1.00
N LEU A 134 19.86 -3.16 2.18
CA LEU A 134 19.47 -1.75 2.37
C LEU A 134 18.28 -1.34 1.51
N THR A 135 17.40 -2.30 1.19
CA THR A 135 16.22 -2.07 0.36
C THR A 135 15.22 -1.15 1.08
N PRO A 136 14.81 -0.03 0.49
CA PRO A 136 13.75 0.81 1.03
C PRO A 136 12.41 0.07 1.02
N ILE A 137 11.62 0.27 2.09
CA ILE A 137 10.35 -0.42 2.29
C ILE A 137 9.23 0.53 2.64
N THR A 138 8.00 0.20 2.24
CA THR A 138 6.76 0.72 2.82
C THR A 138 6.01 -0.41 3.48
N LEU A 139 5.59 -0.19 4.73
CA LEU A 139 4.80 -1.12 5.51
C LEU A 139 3.42 -0.52 5.80
N GLU A 140 2.38 -1.14 5.24
CA GLU A 140 0.99 -0.88 5.59
C GLU A 140 0.52 -1.98 6.54
N LEU A 141 0.23 -1.62 7.77
CA LEU A 141 0.01 -2.56 8.86
C LEU A 141 -1.39 -2.39 9.47
N GLY A 142 -1.73 -3.26 10.42
CA GLY A 142 -2.96 -3.13 11.18
C GLY A 142 -2.95 -1.90 12.10
N GLY A 143 -4.11 -1.50 12.56
CA GLY A 143 -4.28 -0.34 13.41
C GLY A 143 -5.29 -0.54 14.52
N LYS A 144 -5.24 0.35 15.51
CA LYS A 144 -6.20 0.55 16.59
C LYS A 144 -6.75 1.97 16.47
N SER A 145 -7.56 2.22 15.44
CA SER A 145 -8.01 3.56 15.07
C SER A 145 -9.03 4.11 16.06
N PRO A 146 -8.74 5.22 16.78
CA PRO A 146 -9.69 5.87 17.67
C PRO A 146 -10.79 6.56 16.87
N CYS A 147 -12.02 6.49 17.37
CA CYS A 147 -13.13 7.27 16.89
C CYS A 147 -13.56 8.29 17.97
N ILE A 148 -13.52 9.58 17.66
CA ILE A 148 -13.83 10.63 18.61
C ILE A 148 -15.23 11.18 18.30
N VAL A 149 -16.13 11.13 19.28
CA VAL A 149 -17.49 11.68 19.18
C VAL A 149 -17.62 12.84 20.14
N HIS A 150 -17.50 14.06 19.62
CA HIS A 150 -17.65 15.28 20.37
C HIS A 150 -19.12 15.63 20.62
N LYS A 151 -19.42 16.42 21.66
CA LYS A 151 -20.80 16.84 22.03
C LYS A 151 -21.58 17.56 20.92
N SER A 152 -20.88 18.16 19.95
CA SER A 152 -21.50 18.85 18.79
C SER A 152 -21.82 17.91 17.62
N ALA A 153 -21.51 16.62 17.73
CA ALA A 153 -21.80 15.67 16.66
C ALA A 153 -23.30 15.39 16.54
N ASP A 154 -23.78 15.18 15.31
CA ASP A 154 -25.07 14.53 15.08
C ASP A 154 -24.92 13.06 15.49
N ILE A 155 -25.47 12.69 16.64
CA ILE A 155 -25.28 11.37 17.25
C ILE A 155 -25.87 10.27 16.37
N LYS A 156 -27.03 10.48 15.78
CA LYS A 156 -27.69 9.50 14.91
C LYS A 156 -26.87 9.22 13.66
N LEU A 157 -26.28 10.27 13.07
CA LEU A 157 -25.40 10.13 11.91
C LEU A 157 -24.05 9.50 12.31
N ALA A 158 -23.50 9.90 13.45
CA ALA A 158 -22.26 9.34 13.98
C ALA A 158 -22.37 7.83 14.20
N ALA A 159 -23.44 7.38 14.90
CA ALA A 159 -23.69 5.95 15.11
C ALA A 159 -23.76 5.17 13.78
N LYS A 160 -24.51 5.66 12.80
CA LYS A 160 -24.62 5.02 11.48
C LYS A 160 -23.25 4.91 10.78
N ARG A 161 -22.43 5.96 10.81
CA ARG A 161 -21.10 5.99 10.18
C ARG A 161 -20.13 5.06 10.90
N ILE A 162 -20.16 5.02 12.23
CA ILE A 162 -19.31 4.13 13.02
C ILE A 162 -19.66 2.68 12.73
N VAL A 163 -20.95 2.33 12.74
CA VAL A 163 -21.42 0.97 12.41
C VAL A 163 -21.01 0.57 11.00
N PHE A 164 -21.25 1.44 10.02
CA PHE A 164 -20.83 1.19 8.64
C PHE A 164 -19.30 0.98 8.54
N GLY A 165 -18.51 1.89 9.11
CA GLY A 165 -17.04 1.82 9.04
C GLY A 165 -16.46 0.61 9.78
N LYS A 166 -17.10 0.20 10.91
CA LYS A 166 -16.64 -0.95 11.69
C LYS A 166 -17.01 -2.27 11.06
N PHE A 167 -18.21 -2.39 10.48
CA PHE A 167 -18.69 -3.67 9.94
C PHE A 167 -18.50 -3.84 8.44
N LEU A 168 -17.95 -2.83 7.76
CA LEU A 168 -17.49 -2.98 6.39
C LEU A 168 -16.47 -4.14 6.30
N ASN A 169 -16.66 -5.02 5.33
CA ASN A 169 -15.83 -6.22 5.13
C ASN A 169 -15.73 -7.08 6.42
N CYS A 170 -16.82 -7.22 7.17
CA CYS A 170 -16.89 -7.96 8.45
C CYS A 170 -15.87 -7.44 9.50
N GLY A 171 -15.50 -6.16 9.45
CA GLY A 171 -14.53 -5.55 10.36
C GLY A 171 -13.06 -5.80 10.02
N GLN A 172 -12.79 -6.52 8.93
CA GLN A 172 -11.44 -6.90 8.50
C GLN A 172 -10.74 -5.75 7.75
N THR A 173 -10.66 -4.58 8.39
CA THR A 173 -10.17 -3.34 7.79
C THR A 173 -9.18 -2.66 8.74
N CYS A 174 -7.98 -2.40 8.26
CA CYS A 174 -6.88 -1.78 9.04
C CYS A 174 -7.24 -0.41 9.61
N VAL A 175 -8.08 0.36 8.90
CA VAL A 175 -8.53 1.72 9.28
C VAL A 175 -9.93 1.73 9.91
N ALA A 176 -10.53 0.57 10.23
CA ALA A 176 -11.83 0.52 10.88
C ALA A 176 -11.81 1.21 12.24
N PRO A 177 -12.88 1.92 12.65
CA PRO A 177 -13.02 2.38 14.03
C PRO A 177 -12.85 1.21 15.01
N ASP A 178 -11.90 1.30 15.94
CA ASP A 178 -11.63 0.21 16.88
C ASP A 178 -12.22 0.49 18.26
N TYR A 179 -12.02 1.69 18.77
CA TYR A 179 -12.59 2.15 20.03
C TYR A 179 -13.12 3.58 19.92
N ILE A 180 -14.07 3.93 20.80
CA ILE A 180 -14.76 5.21 20.73
C ILE A 180 -14.42 6.02 21.99
N TYR A 181 -13.90 7.23 21.79
CA TYR A 181 -13.90 8.28 22.78
C TYR A 181 -15.13 9.16 22.58
N CYS A 182 -16.09 9.05 23.50
CA CYS A 182 -17.32 9.78 23.44
C CYS A 182 -17.37 10.85 24.55
N ASP A 183 -17.81 12.08 24.20
CA ASP A 183 -18.11 13.10 25.21
C ASP A 183 -19.17 12.56 26.19
N ARG A 184 -18.94 12.78 27.48
CA ARG A 184 -19.79 12.23 28.55
C ARG A 184 -21.27 12.67 28.39
N THR A 185 -21.52 13.87 27.86
CA THR A 185 -22.87 14.41 27.72
C THR A 185 -23.71 13.75 26.63
N VAL A 186 -23.08 13.03 25.70
CA VAL A 186 -23.76 12.36 24.59
C VAL A 186 -23.62 10.83 24.61
N LYS A 187 -22.90 10.28 25.60
CA LYS A 187 -22.62 8.85 25.72
C LYS A 187 -23.88 7.98 25.69
N ASP A 188 -24.89 8.35 26.48
CA ASP A 188 -26.13 7.54 26.61
C ASP A 188 -27.05 7.68 25.39
N LYS A 189 -26.74 8.58 24.47
CA LYS A 189 -27.47 8.78 23.21
C LYS A 189 -26.82 8.08 22.02
N LEU A 190 -25.54 7.71 22.16
CA LEU A 190 -24.76 7.04 21.13
C LEU A 190 -25.03 5.52 21.17
#